data_f90d9be7de6c8537fae5728553fa1c79
#
_entry.id   f90d9be7de6c8537fae5728553fa1c79
#
_cell.length_a   1.000
_cell.length_b   1.000
_cell.length_c   1.000
_cell.angle_alpha   90.00
_cell.angle_beta   90.00
_cell.angle_gamma   90.00
#
_symmetry.space_group_name_H-M   'P 1'
#
loop_
_entity.id
_entity.type
_entity.pdbx_description
1 polymer ?
#
loop_
_entity_poly.entity_id
_entity_poly.type
_entity_poly.pdbx_seq_one_letter_code
_entity_poly.pdbx_strand_id
1 'polypeptide(L)'
;VNGYIANGTVSKRHGTGSPVIVPYQTFDTADHPICLAPGNDRLWALCAKVLGRDEWATDPQFAKSAQRVAHKTELLPMIAEALKAKPRAEWLELMEKAGVPCAAVNDIGELARTEQMEASKLIQQLPGGPKVVGLPISFDHVRPHSPRSAPTLGEHTDEVLGSLPK
;
A
#
# COMPACT_ATOMS: atom_id res chain seq x y z
N VAL A 1 18.55 -9.08 6.48
CA VAL A 1 19.75 -9.94 6.54
C VAL A 1 21.00 -9.13 6.17
N ASN A 2 21.04 -8.41 5.03
CA ASN A 2 22.23 -7.65 4.59
C ASN A 2 22.74 -6.63 5.62
N GLY A 3 21.85 -5.89 6.30
CA GLY A 3 22.25 -4.95 7.34
C GLY A 3 22.93 -5.63 8.54
N TYR A 4 22.43 -6.81 8.94
CA TYR A 4 23.06 -7.59 9.99
C TYR A 4 24.45 -8.11 9.58
N ILE A 5 24.58 -8.62 8.36
CA ILE A 5 25.88 -9.11 7.85
C ILE A 5 26.89 -7.96 7.74
N ALA A 6 26.44 -6.79 7.31
CA ALA A 6 27.34 -5.65 7.09
C ALA A 6 27.82 -4.95 8.39
N ASN A 7 26.98 -4.88 9.42
CA ASN A 7 27.27 -4.07 10.63
C ASN A 7 26.72 -4.65 11.93
N GLY A 8 26.24 -5.90 11.95
CA GLY A 8 25.70 -6.55 13.15
C GLY A 8 24.36 -5.99 13.65
N THR A 9 23.71 -5.09 12.91
CA THR A 9 22.47 -4.44 13.35
C THR A 9 21.27 -5.39 13.22
N VAL A 10 20.65 -5.72 14.35
CA VAL A 10 19.39 -6.48 14.37
C VAL A 10 18.22 -5.51 14.17
N SER A 11 17.49 -5.70 13.06
CA SER A 11 16.30 -4.89 12.76
C SER A 11 15.21 -5.14 13.80
N LYS A 12 14.57 -4.06 14.26
CA LYS A 12 13.40 -4.09 15.15
C LYS A 12 12.12 -3.99 14.33
N ARG A 13 10.99 -4.23 14.98
CA ARG A 13 9.67 -3.98 14.38
C ARG A 13 9.44 -2.47 14.29
N HIS A 14 8.96 -2.00 13.12
CA HIS A 14 8.72 -0.58 12.83
C HIS A 14 7.25 -0.28 12.48
N GLY A 15 6.32 -1.24 12.68
CA GLY A 15 4.93 -1.11 12.21
C GLY A 15 4.90 -0.95 10.68
N THR A 16 4.23 0.09 10.19
CA THR A 16 4.20 0.46 8.77
C THR A 16 5.35 1.38 8.36
N GLY A 17 6.18 1.79 9.33
CA GLY A 17 7.21 2.82 9.13
C GLY A 17 8.54 2.29 8.57
N SER A 18 9.23 3.13 7.81
CA SER A 18 10.61 2.90 7.39
C SER A 18 11.60 3.29 8.50
N PRO A 19 12.64 2.49 8.76
CA PRO A 19 13.69 2.87 9.69
C PRO A 19 14.66 3.92 9.14
N VAL A 20 14.71 4.11 7.81
CA VAL A 20 15.74 4.90 7.13
C VAL A 20 15.19 6.07 6.29
N ILE A 21 13.87 6.18 6.16
CA ILE A 21 13.19 7.27 5.45
C ILE A 21 12.05 7.78 6.34
N VAL A 22 12.04 9.09 6.61
CA VAL A 22 11.01 9.73 7.46
C VAL A 22 10.53 11.03 6.79
N PRO A 23 9.18 11.20 6.67
CA PRO A 23 8.15 10.21 6.88
C PRO A 23 8.06 9.17 5.76
N TYR A 24 7.80 7.93 6.09
CA TYR A 24 7.43 6.87 5.17
C TYR A 24 6.63 5.83 5.96
N GLN A 25 5.34 6.05 6.12
CA GLN A 25 4.43 5.18 6.89
C GLN A 25 2.97 5.56 6.69
N THR A 26 2.07 4.80 7.33
CA THR A 26 0.65 5.15 7.42
C THR A 26 0.41 6.15 8.55
N PHE A 27 -0.56 7.04 8.33
CA PHE A 27 -1.06 8.02 9.29
C PHE A 27 -2.58 8.05 9.23
N ASP A 28 -3.21 8.25 10.38
CA ASP A 28 -4.64 8.52 10.45
C ASP A 28 -4.92 9.96 9.99
N THR A 29 -6.03 10.14 9.30
CA THR A 29 -6.61 11.45 8.96
C THR A 29 -7.87 11.68 9.79
N ALA A 30 -8.72 12.61 9.40
CA ALA A 30 -9.98 12.84 10.10
C ALA A 30 -10.96 11.65 10.00
N ASP A 31 -10.80 10.78 9.00
CA ASP A 31 -11.72 9.68 8.72
C ASP A 31 -11.00 8.33 8.49
N HIS A 32 -10.13 8.23 7.50
CA HIS A 32 -9.47 6.99 7.08
C HIS A 32 -7.96 7.19 6.90
N PRO A 33 -7.13 6.17 7.11
CA PRO A 33 -5.69 6.32 7.03
C PRO A 33 -5.17 6.50 5.60
N ILE A 34 -4.04 7.20 5.49
CA ILE A 34 -3.23 7.33 4.28
C ILE A 34 -1.82 6.78 4.51
N CYS A 35 -1.17 6.33 3.44
CA CYS A 35 0.26 6.12 3.40
C CYS A 35 0.93 7.36 2.80
N LEU A 36 1.91 7.93 3.50
CA LEU A 36 2.64 9.12 3.09
C LEU A 36 4.13 8.77 2.93
N ALA A 37 4.71 9.10 1.77
CA ALA A 37 6.05 8.64 1.41
C ALA A 37 6.90 9.68 0.64
N PRO A 38 7.13 10.91 1.16
CA PRO A 38 8.03 11.89 0.55
C PRO A 38 9.50 11.45 0.73
N GLY A 39 9.98 10.58 -0.16
CA GLY A 39 11.22 9.83 -0.03
C GLY A 39 12.53 10.63 -0.13
N ASN A 40 12.49 11.94 -0.41
CA ASN A 40 13.67 12.82 -0.48
C ASN A 40 13.36 14.22 0.01
N ASP A 41 14.41 15.08 0.16
CA ASP A 41 14.28 16.41 0.74
C ASP A 41 13.40 17.34 -0.10
N ARG A 42 13.41 17.22 -1.44
CA ARG A 42 12.54 18.01 -2.32
C ARG A 42 11.06 17.65 -2.11
N LEU A 43 10.74 16.37 -2.07
CA LEU A 43 9.37 15.89 -1.82
C LEU A 43 8.91 16.20 -0.39
N TRP A 44 9.84 16.17 0.57
CA TRP A 44 9.56 16.60 1.94
C TRP A 44 9.15 18.07 2.01
N ALA A 45 9.88 18.97 1.33
CA ALA A 45 9.53 20.38 1.31
C ALA A 45 8.14 20.63 0.72
N LEU A 46 7.76 19.92 -0.36
CA LEU A 46 6.42 19.97 -0.92
C LEU A 46 5.37 19.43 0.05
N CYS A 47 5.67 18.32 0.73
CA CYS A 47 4.79 17.74 1.74
C CYS A 47 4.56 18.70 2.91
N ALA A 48 5.62 19.31 3.45
CA ALA A 48 5.53 20.29 4.53
C ALA A 48 4.63 21.47 4.14
N LYS A 49 4.77 21.97 2.91
CA LYS A 49 3.91 23.03 2.36
C LYS A 49 2.43 22.59 2.28
N VAL A 50 2.14 21.38 1.79
CA VAL A 50 0.76 20.86 1.73
C VAL A 50 0.15 20.72 3.12
N LEU A 51 0.97 20.34 4.11
CA LEU A 51 0.55 20.25 5.52
C LEU A 51 0.35 21.62 6.19
N GLY A 52 0.67 22.73 5.48
CA GLY A 52 0.62 24.10 6.05
C GLY A 52 1.72 24.34 7.09
N ARG A 53 2.86 23.71 6.91
CA ARG A 53 4.03 23.73 7.81
C ARG A 53 5.30 24.02 7.04
N ASP A 54 5.30 25.10 6.26
CA ASP A 54 6.42 25.49 5.40
C ASP A 54 7.75 25.57 6.17
N GLU A 55 7.70 25.97 7.45
CA GLU A 55 8.86 26.08 8.32
C GLU A 55 9.60 24.74 8.49
N TRP A 56 8.94 23.60 8.41
CA TRP A 56 9.58 22.29 8.55
C TRP A 56 10.55 21.98 7.40
N ALA A 57 10.34 22.61 6.25
CA ALA A 57 11.22 22.41 5.09
C ALA A 57 12.60 23.06 5.27
N THR A 58 12.70 24.08 6.13
CA THR A 58 13.92 24.83 6.38
C THR A 58 14.50 24.63 7.78
N ASP A 59 13.74 24.00 8.67
CA ASP A 59 14.19 23.69 10.03
C ASP A 59 15.41 22.74 9.97
N PRO A 60 16.54 23.09 10.63
CA PRO A 60 17.72 22.23 10.67
C PRO A 60 17.47 20.81 11.16
N GLN A 61 16.44 20.59 11.99
CA GLN A 61 16.05 19.28 12.50
C GLN A 61 15.28 18.44 11.48
N PHE A 62 14.64 19.06 10.46
CA PHE A 62 13.74 18.36 9.55
C PHE A 62 14.07 18.55 8.07
N ALA A 63 14.85 19.54 7.70
CA ALA A 63 15.17 19.86 6.30
C ALA A 63 15.87 18.72 5.55
N LYS A 64 16.71 17.93 6.23
CA LYS A 64 17.49 16.84 5.64
C LYS A 64 17.01 15.47 6.10
N SER A 65 17.05 14.49 5.18
CA SER A 65 16.57 13.12 5.46
C SER A 65 17.22 12.51 6.70
N ALA A 66 18.54 12.64 6.87
CA ALA A 66 19.24 12.12 8.04
C ALA A 66 18.74 12.75 9.35
N GLN A 67 18.45 14.05 9.31
CA GLN A 67 17.93 14.77 10.48
C GLN A 67 16.50 14.33 10.81
N ARG A 68 15.63 14.16 9.81
CA ARG A 68 14.29 13.62 10.03
C ARG A 68 14.30 12.22 10.67
N VAL A 69 15.24 11.38 10.25
CA VAL A 69 15.41 10.05 10.88
C VAL A 69 15.88 10.18 12.33
N ALA A 70 16.81 11.11 12.63
CA ALA A 70 17.29 11.34 14.00
C ALA A 70 16.19 11.90 14.92
N HIS A 71 15.34 12.80 14.40
CA HIS A 71 14.28 13.48 15.16
C HIS A 71 12.88 12.90 14.89
N LYS A 72 12.79 11.64 14.44
CA LYS A 72 11.50 11.01 14.08
C LYS A 72 10.49 10.94 15.22
N THR A 73 10.96 10.83 16.46
CA THR A 73 10.11 10.77 17.66
C THR A 73 9.36 12.08 17.90
N GLU A 74 9.88 13.18 17.40
CA GLU A 74 9.25 14.51 17.47
C GLU A 74 8.41 14.76 16.21
N LEU A 75 8.98 14.53 15.03
CA LEU A 75 8.36 14.87 13.76
C LEU A 75 7.10 14.04 13.46
N LEU A 76 7.14 12.72 13.70
CA LEU A 76 6.01 11.85 13.35
C LEU A 76 4.70 12.19 14.08
N PRO A 77 4.70 12.49 15.38
CA PRO A 77 3.49 12.98 16.07
C PRO A 77 2.98 14.32 15.51
N MET A 78 3.89 15.23 15.13
CA MET A 78 3.50 16.52 14.55
C MET A 78 2.81 16.35 13.20
N ILE A 79 3.31 15.46 12.34
CA ILE A 79 2.67 15.09 11.07
C ILE A 79 1.31 14.44 11.32
N ALA A 80 1.25 13.50 12.25
CA ALA A 80 0.01 12.81 12.59
C ALA A 80 -1.09 13.78 13.05
N GLU A 81 -0.73 14.78 13.85
CA GLU A 81 -1.68 15.81 14.30
C GLU A 81 -2.13 16.72 13.14
N ALA A 82 -1.22 17.15 12.27
CA ALA A 82 -1.54 17.95 11.10
C ALA A 82 -2.52 17.24 10.15
N LEU A 83 -2.35 15.94 9.95
CA LEU A 83 -3.18 15.14 9.06
C LEU A 83 -4.61 14.92 9.57
N LYS A 84 -4.88 15.05 10.86
CA LYS A 84 -6.23 14.97 11.43
C LYS A 84 -7.15 16.13 11.04
N ALA A 85 -6.60 17.22 10.50
CA ALA A 85 -7.36 18.40 10.15
C ALA A 85 -8.33 18.22 8.98
N LYS A 86 -8.13 17.18 8.15
CA LYS A 86 -8.90 16.98 6.92
C LYS A 86 -9.17 15.49 6.68
N PRO A 87 -10.23 15.16 5.89
CA PRO A 87 -10.50 13.77 5.48
C PRO A 87 -9.47 13.28 4.45
N ARG A 88 -9.34 11.95 4.36
CA ARG A 88 -8.42 11.24 3.47
C ARG A 88 -8.49 11.75 2.02
N ALA A 89 -9.69 11.89 1.49
CA ALA A 89 -9.89 12.28 0.09
C ALA A 89 -9.28 13.65 -0.23
N GLU A 90 -9.44 14.62 0.66
CA GLU A 90 -8.88 15.96 0.49
C GLU A 90 -7.35 15.95 0.55
N TRP A 91 -6.76 15.17 1.48
CA TRP A 91 -5.31 15.02 1.54
C TRP A 91 -4.72 14.35 0.30
N LEU A 92 -5.37 13.30 -0.23
CA LEU A 92 -4.93 12.65 -1.45
C LEU A 92 -4.91 13.62 -2.64
N GLU A 93 -5.97 14.41 -2.82
CA GLU A 93 -6.04 15.41 -3.88
C GLU A 93 -4.94 16.48 -3.75
N LEU A 94 -4.72 17.02 -2.55
CA LEU A 94 -3.71 18.04 -2.29
C LEU A 94 -2.28 17.50 -2.51
N MET A 95 -2.00 16.28 -2.03
CA MET A 95 -0.69 15.64 -2.20
C MET A 95 -0.42 15.30 -3.67
N GLU A 96 -1.41 14.79 -4.40
CA GLU A 96 -1.31 14.49 -5.83
C GLU A 96 -1.00 15.75 -6.65
N LYS A 97 -1.75 16.84 -6.43
CA LYS A 97 -1.50 18.14 -7.08
C LYS A 97 -0.10 18.67 -6.82
N ALA A 98 0.44 18.43 -5.64
CA ALA A 98 1.80 18.83 -5.27
C ALA A 98 2.88 17.85 -5.74
N GLY A 99 2.50 16.68 -6.30
CA GLY A 99 3.44 15.64 -6.71
C GLY A 99 4.12 14.93 -5.53
N VAL A 100 3.46 14.87 -4.38
CA VAL A 100 3.93 14.16 -3.19
C VAL A 100 3.38 12.74 -3.19
N PRO A 101 4.23 11.70 -3.13
CA PRO A 101 3.77 10.31 -3.07
C PRO A 101 2.91 10.05 -1.84
N CYS A 102 1.65 9.71 -2.08
CA CYS A 102 0.65 9.40 -1.09
C CYS A 102 -0.35 8.39 -1.64
N ALA A 103 -0.91 7.54 -0.80
CA ALA A 103 -1.93 6.57 -1.21
C ALA A 103 -2.95 6.32 -0.09
N ALA A 104 -4.18 5.98 -0.48
CA ALA A 104 -5.17 5.50 0.46
C ALA A 104 -4.75 4.15 1.06
N VAL A 105 -4.99 3.96 2.35
CA VAL A 105 -4.98 2.62 2.96
C VAL A 105 -6.42 2.11 2.91
N ASN A 106 -6.66 1.22 1.96
CA ASN A 106 -7.99 0.68 1.71
C ASN A 106 -8.23 -0.59 2.52
N ASP A 107 -9.45 -0.81 2.97
CA ASP A 107 -9.90 -2.13 3.35
C ASP A 107 -10.14 -3.03 2.10
N ILE A 108 -10.40 -4.32 2.33
CA ILE A 108 -10.61 -5.27 1.22
C ILE A 108 -11.85 -4.91 0.39
N GLY A 109 -12.90 -4.38 1.02
CA GLY A 109 -14.12 -3.96 0.33
C GLY A 109 -13.91 -2.70 -0.52
N GLU A 110 -13.16 -1.73 -0.01
CA GLU A 110 -12.75 -0.54 -0.75
C GLU A 110 -11.87 -0.93 -1.95
N LEU A 111 -10.85 -1.77 -1.72
CA LEU A 111 -9.96 -2.26 -2.78
C LEU A 111 -10.74 -2.95 -3.90
N ALA A 112 -11.68 -3.82 -3.56
CA ALA A 112 -12.46 -4.58 -4.53
C ALA A 112 -13.33 -3.70 -5.45
N ARG A 113 -13.63 -2.46 -5.03
CA ARG A 113 -14.44 -1.49 -5.77
C ARG A 113 -13.64 -0.43 -6.52
N THR A 114 -12.29 -0.49 -6.46
CA THR A 114 -11.45 0.48 -7.19
C THR A 114 -11.51 0.26 -8.69
N GLU A 115 -11.42 1.34 -9.47
CA GLU A 115 -11.30 1.27 -10.92
C GLU A 115 -10.12 0.40 -11.38
N GLN A 116 -9.01 0.44 -10.64
CA GLN A 116 -7.84 -0.38 -10.92
C GLN A 116 -8.14 -1.87 -10.75
N MET A 117 -8.94 -2.26 -9.75
CA MET A 117 -9.34 -3.65 -9.55
C MET A 117 -10.24 -4.12 -10.69
N GLU A 118 -11.17 -3.30 -11.13
CA GLU A 118 -12.02 -3.57 -12.28
C GLU A 118 -11.21 -3.67 -13.58
N ALA A 119 -10.38 -2.67 -13.88
CA ALA A 119 -9.52 -2.64 -15.07
C ALA A 119 -8.54 -3.82 -15.12
N SER A 120 -8.03 -4.26 -13.98
CA SER A 120 -7.12 -5.41 -13.89
C SER A 120 -7.80 -6.75 -14.15
N LYS A 121 -9.14 -6.82 -14.12
CA LYS A 121 -9.93 -8.06 -14.23
C LYS A 121 -9.45 -9.15 -13.27
N LEU A 122 -8.99 -8.74 -12.08
CA LEU A 122 -8.46 -9.68 -11.09
C LEU A 122 -9.59 -10.46 -10.41
N ILE A 123 -10.76 -9.86 -10.22
CA ILE A 123 -11.94 -10.55 -9.73
C ILE A 123 -12.63 -11.24 -10.90
N GLN A 124 -12.68 -12.56 -10.85
CA GLN A 124 -13.22 -13.40 -11.93
C GLN A 124 -14.48 -14.14 -11.48
N GLN A 125 -15.48 -14.20 -12.37
CA GLN A 125 -16.68 -15.01 -12.17
C GLN A 125 -16.43 -16.42 -12.70
N LEU A 126 -16.53 -17.43 -11.84
CA LEU A 126 -16.49 -18.83 -12.29
C LEU A 126 -17.83 -19.24 -12.93
N PRO A 127 -17.82 -20.10 -13.96
CA PRO A 127 -19.04 -20.60 -14.59
C PRO A 127 -19.94 -21.31 -13.56
N GLY A 128 -21.13 -20.77 -13.30
CA GLY A 128 -22.08 -21.36 -12.31
C GLY A 128 -21.59 -21.35 -10.86
N GLY A 129 -20.47 -20.72 -10.56
CA GLY A 129 -19.85 -20.71 -9.24
C GLY A 129 -19.67 -19.30 -8.64
N PRO A 130 -18.88 -19.16 -7.58
CA PRO A 130 -18.64 -17.89 -6.93
C PRO A 130 -17.69 -16.99 -7.75
N LYS A 131 -17.62 -15.71 -7.35
CA LYS A 131 -16.50 -14.84 -7.73
C LYS A 131 -15.25 -15.23 -6.94
N VAL A 132 -14.12 -15.23 -7.62
CA VAL A 132 -12.81 -15.56 -7.03
C VAL A 132 -11.76 -14.54 -7.43
N VAL A 133 -10.69 -14.46 -6.66
CA VAL A 133 -9.49 -13.72 -7.06
C VAL A 133 -8.71 -14.58 -8.05
N GLY A 134 -8.50 -14.08 -9.26
CA GLY A 134 -7.70 -14.73 -10.29
C GLY A 134 -6.20 -14.63 -10.02
N LEU A 135 -5.40 -15.24 -10.89
CA LEU A 135 -3.94 -15.14 -10.81
C LEU A 135 -3.47 -13.69 -10.99
N PRO A 136 -2.52 -13.19 -10.17
CA PRO A 136 -1.98 -11.84 -10.31
C PRO A 136 -1.00 -11.69 -11.48
N ILE A 137 -1.04 -12.60 -12.44
CA ILE A 137 -0.16 -12.66 -13.62
C ILE A 137 -1.02 -12.57 -14.88
N SER A 138 -0.52 -11.86 -15.89
CA SER A 138 -1.07 -11.87 -17.24
C SER A 138 0.02 -12.20 -18.25
N PHE A 139 -0.34 -12.91 -19.32
CA PHE A 139 0.51 -13.23 -20.46
C PHE A 139 -0.05 -12.51 -21.69
N ASP A 140 0.76 -11.70 -22.35
CA ASP A 140 0.35 -10.89 -23.50
C ASP A 140 -0.95 -10.13 -23.27
N HIS A 141 -1.06 -9.48 -22.09
CA HIS A 141 -2.24 -8.75 -21.61
C HIS A 141 -3.48 -9.63 -21.33
N VAL A 142 -3.37 -10.95 -21.43
CA VAL A 142 -4.44 -11.89 -21.10
C VAL A 142 -4.19 -12.51 -19.72
N ARG A 143 -5.16 -12.37 -18.83
CA ARG A 143 -5.12 -13.00 -17.51
C ARG A 143 -5.71 -14.41 -17.62
N PRO A 144 -4.97 -15.45 -17.19
CA PRO A 144 -5.52 -16.81 -17.13
C PRO A 144 -6.74 -16.86 -16.21
N HIS A 145 -7.72 -17.64 -16.60
CA HIS A 145 -8.91 -17.91 -15.79
C HIS A 145 -9.23 -19.41 -15.81
N SER A 146 -9.88 -19.87 -14.77
CA SER A 146 -10.36 -21.26 -14.76
C SER A 146 -11.61 -21.39 -15.64
N PRO A 147 -11.67 -22.32 -16.57
CA PRO A 147 -12.85 -22.59 -17.36
C PRO A 147 -13.93 -23.37 -16.58
N ARG A 148 -13.62 -23.82 -15.35
CA ARG A 148 -14.49 -24.65 -14.51
C ARG A 148 -14.61 -24.06 -13.11
N SER A 149 -15.76 -24.30 -12.49
CA SER A 149 -15.96 -24.13 -11.05
C SER A 149 -15.28 -25.24 -10.24
N ALA A 150 -15.24 -25.07 -8.92
CA ALA A 150 -14.86 -26.16 -8.05
C ALA A 150 -15.88 -27.32 -8.19
N PRO A 151 -15.43 -28.57 -8.30
CA PRO A 151 -16.33 -29.71 -8.44
C PRO A 151 -17.13 -29.94 -7.16
N THR A 152 -18.33 -30.45 -7.32
CA THR A 152 -19.10 -31.01 -6.20
C THR A 152 -18.53 -32.35 -5.76
N LEU A 153 -18.88 -32.79 -4.54
CA LEU A 153 -18.40 -34.07 -4.03
C LEU A 153 -18.80 -35.21 -4.97
N GLY A 154 -17.82 -35.93 -5.47
CA GLY A 154 -18.02 -37.09 -6.35
C GLY A 154 -18.26 -36.77 -7.83
N GLU A 155 -18.27 -35.50 -8.25
CA GLU A 155 -18.59 -35.08 -9.63
C GLU A 155 -17.74 -35.78 -10.71
N HIS A 156 -16.46 -36.04 -10.41
CA HIS A 156 -15.53 -36.67 -11.37
C HIS A 156 -15.12 -38.09 -10.98
N THR A 157 -15.81 -38.74 -10.03
CA THR A 157 -15.44 -40.08 -9.52
C THR A 157 -15.38 -41.10 -10.63
N ASP A 158 -16.44 -41.23 -11.43
CA ASP A 158 -16.54 -42.24 -12.50
C ASP A 158 -15.53 -41.97 -13.62
N GLU A 159 -15.27 -40.70 -13.97
CA GLU A 159 -14.26 -40.29 -14.95
C GLU A 159 -12.85 -40.73 -14.49
N VAL A 160 -12.51 -40.42 -13.23
CA VAL A 160 -11.20 -40.76 -12.67
C VAL A 160 -11.01 -42.26 -12.52
N LEU A 161 -12.00 -42.99 -11.97
CA LEU A 161 -11.92 -44.41 -11.81
C LEU A 161 -11.88 -45.14 -13.16
N GLY A 162 -12.65 -44.66 -14.14
CA GLY A 162 -12.66 -45.23 -15.50
C GLY A 162 -11.33 -45.05 -16.28
N SER A 163 -10.50 -44.06 -15.89
CA SER A 163 -9.20 -43.77 -16.49
C SER A 163 -8.03 -44.63 -15.92
N LEU A 164 -8.27 -45.35 -14.82
CA LEU A 164 -7.24 -46.19 -14.22
C LEU A 164 -6.97 -47.46 -15.06
N PRO A 165 -5.74 -47.87 -15.22
CA PRO A 165 -5.42 -49.11 -15.89
C PRO A 165 -6.02 -50.29 -15.14
N LYS A 166 -6.63 -51.21 -15.90
CA LYS A 166 -7.20 -52.44 -15.36
C LYS A 166 -6.12 -53.44 -15.00
#